data_cddf1e45bd2674e0bb49952b80810210
#
_entry.id   cddf1e45bd2674e0bb49952b80810210
#
_cell.length_a   1.000
_cell.length_b   1.000
_cell.length_c   1.000
_cell.angle_alpha   90.00
_cell.angle_beta   90.00
_cell.angle_gamma   90.00
#
_symmetry.space_group_name_H-M   'P 1'
#
loop_
_entity.id
_entity.type
_entity.pdbx_description
1 polymer ?
#
loop_
_entity_poly.entity_id
_entity_poly.type
_entity_poly.pdbx_seq_one_letter_code
_entity_poly.pdbx_strand_id
1 'polypeptide(L)'
;MTAHRDTRVNRNHFANIFLLLLCACAAAPGPAVHDKLDSKTGATVSVLPEPVELLTSGYIGVHTGAFAYLGPFELDQMGARTLYLWVLLPHDVSASVAPVIHCDDAPVTLPLQPAGPGNMGLAEPPYAPPDPWGAQWYFALDDPTLTCFARAHRITIDVPNARGELMRFTAESAKDVAGFPVLETFAERRGTKGL
;
A
#
# COMPACT_ATOMS: atom_id res chain seq x y z
N MET A 1 -45.79 67.36 7.80
CA MET A 1 -45.89 65.96 8.26
C MET A 1 -45.15 65.08 7.30
N THR A 2 -43.92 64.75 7.58
CA THR A 2 -43.03 63.93 6.73
C THR A 2 -42.73 62.62 7.46
N ALA A 3 -43.21 61.52 6.90
CA ALA A 3 -43.04 60.19 7.46
C ALA A 3 -41.67 59.62 7.07
N HIS A 4 -40.82 59.40 8.04
CA HIS A 4 -39.54 58.73 7.91
C HIS A 4 -39.77 57.21 7.97
N ARG A 5 -39.47 56.54 6.87
CA ARG A 5 -39.54 55.06 6.76
C ARG A 5 -38.18 54.49 7.11
N ASP A 6 -38.01 53.96 8.31
CA ASP A 6 -36.84 53.24 8.78
C ASP A 6 -36.79 51.85 8.12
N THR A 7 -35.92 51.64 7.20
CA THR A 7 -35.58 50.33 6.61
C THR A 7 -34.50 49.65 7.45
N ARG A 8 -34.90 48.88 8.48
CA ARG A 8 -33.99 47.99 9.21
C ARG A 8 -33.60 46.81 8.28
N VAL A 9 -32.43 46.90 7.68
CA VAL A 9 -31.81 45.79 6.98
C VAL A 9 -31.41 44.75 8.01
N ASN A 10 -32.00 43.55 7.88
CA ASN A 10 -31.78 42.43 8.77
C ASN A 10 -30.39 41.83 8.56
N ARG A 11 -29.41 42.26 9.38
CA ARG A 11 -27.98 41.87 9.31
C ARG A 11 -27.70 40.41 9.62
N ASN A 12 -28.72 39.64 10.09
CA ASN A 12 -28.51 38.28 10.56
C ASN A 12 -28.52 37.22 9.44
N HIS A 13 -29.01 37.56 8.25
CA HIS A 13 -29.00 36.60 7.11
C HIS A 13 -27.64 36.44 6.44
N PHE A 14 -26.78 37.46 6.50
CA PHE A 14 -25.43 37.36 5.88
C PHE A 14 -24.47 36.53 6.72
N ALA A 15 -24.60 36.47 8.02
CA ALA A 15 -23.75 35.69 8.92
C ALA A 15 -23.95 34.18 8.74
N ASN A 16 -25.19 33.73 8.49
CA ASN A 16 -25.51 32.32 8.33
C ASN A 16 -25.06 31.73 6.96
N ILE A 17 -25.00 32.55 5.90
CA ILE A 17 -24.55 32.09 4.59
C ILE A 17 -23.02 31.91 4.57
N PHE A 18 -22.29 32.71 5.35
CA PHE A 18 -20.83 32.61 5.42
C PHE A 18 -20.37 31.37 6.23
N LEU A 19 -21.18 30.92 7.20
CA LEU A 19 -20.86 29.74 8.00
C LEU A 19 -21.09 28.43 7.25
N LEU A 20 -22.01 28.39 6.29
CA LEU A 20 -22.29 27.22 5.45
C LEU A 20 -21.22 26.99 4.36
N LEU A 21 -20.47 27.99 3.97
CA LEU A 21 -19.39 27.88 2.98
C LEU A 21 -18.08 27.33 3.56
N LEU A 22 -17.90 27.30 4.88
CA LEU A 22 -16.72 26.78 5.55
C LEU A 22 -16.77 25.27 5.84
N CYS A 23 -17.92 24.63 5.64
CA CYS A 23 -18.08 23.17 5.74
C CYS A 23 -17.84 22.41 4.43
N ALA A 24 -17.28 23.03 3.39
CA ALA A 24 -16.72 22.31 2.25
C ALA A 24 -15.42 21.64 2.70
N CYS A 25 -15.58 20.64 3.54
CA CYS A 25 -14.56 19.82 4.15
C CYS A 25 -13.69 19.19 3.09
N ALA A 26 -12.43 19.43 3.22
CA ALA A 26 -11.39 18.57 2.71
C ALA A 26 -11.72 17.11 3.07
N ALA A 27 -12.33 16.37 2.13
CA ALA A 27 -12.19 14.94 2.13
C ALA A 27 -10.68 14.70 2.12
N ALA A 28 -10.15 14.11 3.18
CA ALA A 28 -8.75 13.71 3.20
C ALA A 28 -8.53 12.91 1.92
N PRO A 29 -7.58 13.28 1.06
CA PRO A 29 -7.29 12.48 -0.11
C PRO A 29 -6.98 11.08 0.40
N GLY A 30 -7.73 10.08 -0.07
CA GLY A 30 -7.44 8.69 0.21
C GLY A 30 -6.00 8.36 -0.22
N PRO A 31 -5.44 7.23 0.21
CA PRO A 31 -4.08 6.84 -0.14
C PRO A 31 -3.93 6.85 -1.67
N ALA A 32 -3.21 7.85 -2.18
CA ALA A 32 -3.06 8.02 -3.62
C ALA A 32 -1.94 7.11 -4.13
N VAL A 33 -2.22 6.32 -5.18
CA VAL A 33 -1.16 5.61 -5.91
C VAL A 33 -0.27 6.63 -6.61
N HIS A 34 1.04 6.50 -6.45
CA HIS A 34 2.04 7.40 -7.05
C HIS A 34 2.67 6.78 -8.29
N ASP A 35 2.77 7.57 -9.36
CA ASP A 35 3.54 7.20 -10.53
C ASP A 35 4.94 7.82 -10.43
N LYS A 36 5.97 6.98 -10.55
CA LYS A 36 7.39 7.38 -10.57
C LYS A 36 7.96 7.04 -11.95
N LEU A 37 8.67 7.97 -12.57
CA LEU A 37 9.46 7.67 -13.77
C LEU A 37 10.86 7.22 -13.31
N ASP A 38 11.24 6.02 -13.68
CA ASP A 38 12.64 5.57 -13.59
C ASP A 38 13.43 6.23 -14.73
N SER A 39 14.18 7.29 -14.38
CA SER A 39 14.91 8.08 -15.37
C SER A 39 16.04 7.35 -16.08
N LYS A 40 16.49 6.22 -15.55
CA LYS A 40 17.56 5.40 -16.15
C LYS A 40 17.01 4.39 -17.14
N THR A 41 15.82 3.86 -16.90
CA THR A 41 15.23 2.81 -17.74
C THR A 41 14.08 3.33 -18.61
N GLY A 42 13.51 4.50 -18.27
CA GLY A 42 12.33 5.06 -18.92
C GLY A 42 11.02 4.36 -18.54
N ALA A 43 11.06 3.44 -17.59
CA ALA A 43 9.88 2.75 -17.10
C ALA A 43 9.07 3.64 -16.16
N THR A 44 7.75 3.55 -16.20
CA THR A 44 6.86 4.16 -15.19
C THR A 44 6.50 3.10 -14.15
N VAL A 45 6.68 3.44 -12.89
CA VAL A 45 6.38 2.57 -11.75
C VAL A 45 5.24 3.18 -10.95
N SER A 46 4.10 2.51 -10.90
CA SER A 46 2.99 2.88 -10.03
C SER A 46 3.11 2.14 -8.70
N VAL A 47 3.13 2.87 -7.59
CA VAL A 47 3.33 2.33 -6.24
C VAL A 47 2.34 2.93 -5.25
N LEU A 48 2.13 2.27 -4.13
CA LEU A 48 1.51 2.88 -2.95
C LEU A 48 2.44 3.93 -2.33
N PRO A 49 1.91 4.91 -1.59
CA PRO A 49 2.73 5.86 -0.82
C PRO A 49 3.69 5.13 0.14
N GLU A 50 3.16 4.10 0.81
CA GLU A 50 3.87 3.25 1.75
C GLU A 50 3.45 1.79 1.55
N PRO A 51 4.38 0.82 1.67
CA PRO A 51 4.03 -0.59 1.66
C PRO A 51 3.24 -0.98 2.91
N VAL A 52 2.51 -2.08 2.86
CA VAL A 52 1.85 -2.65 4.03
C VAL A 52 2.89 -3.22 4.98
N GLU A 53 2.84 -2.80 6.24
CA GLU A 53 3.70 -3.30 7.30
C GLU A 53 3.09 -4.53 7.97
N LEU A 54 3.91 -5.56 8.15
CA LEU A 54 3.55 -6.79 8.86
C LEU A 54 4.44 -6.96 10.10
N LEU A 55 3.82 -7.36 11.20
CA LEU A 55 4.49 -7.55 12.50
C LEU A 55 4.68 -9.04 12.80
N THR A 56 5.77 -9.41 13.48
CA THR A 56 5.89 -10.76 14.02
C THR A 56 4.90 -10.97 15.15
N SER A 57 4.09 -12.02 15.06
CA SER A 57 3.25 -12.50 16.18
C SER A 57 4.16 -13.18 17.21
N GLY A 58 4.43 -12.52 18.34
CA GLY A 58 5.16 -13.14 19.44
C GLY A 58 6.16 -12.26 20.19
N TYR A 59 6.41 -11.06 19.71
CA TYR A 59 7.29 -10.11 20.40
C TYR A 59 6.46 -9.01 21.11
N ILE A 60 5.90 -9.34 22.27
CA ILE A 60 5.41 -8.35 23.22
C ILE A 60 6.63 -7.99 24.11
N GLY A 61 7.58 -7.27 23.54
CA GLY A 61 8.76 -6.76 24.25
C GLY A 61 9.26 -5.52 23.53
N VAL A 62 9.26 -4.43 24.26
CA VAL A 62 9.76 -3.13 23.85
C VAL A 62 11.11 -3.28 23.13
N HIS A 63 11.21 -2.83 21.88
CA HIS A 63 12.40 -2.55 21.07
C HIS A 63 12.97 -3.57 20.06
N THR A 64 12.36 -4.72 19.79
CA THR A 64 12.87 -5.61 18.72
C THR A 64 11.76 -6.31 17.92
N GLY A 65 10.68 -5.62 17.60
CA GLY A 65 9.72 -6.13 16.63
C GLY A 65 10.41 -6.24 15.26
N ALA A 66 10.55 -7.45 14.73
CA ALA A 66 10.95 -7.60 13.35
C ALA A 66 9.74 -7.25 12.47
N PHE A 67 9.96 -6.42 11.48
CA PHE A 67 8.96 -5.98 10.53
C PHE A 67 9.23 -6.61 9.17
N ALA A 68 8.17 -7.02 8.49
CA ALA A 68 8.18 -7.30 7.07
C ALA A 68 7.31 -6.27 6.36
N TYR A 69 7.58 -6.05 5.09
CA TYR A 69 6.83 -5.10 4.28
C TYR A 69 6.37 -5.76 3.00
N LEU A 70 5.16 -5.43 2.57
CA LEU A 70 4.55 -5.94 1.35
C LEU A 70 3.98 -4.79 0.56
N GLY A 71 4.38 -4.65 -0.71
CA GLY A 71 3.92 -3.58 -1.58
C GLY A 71 3.68 -4.04 -3.01
N PRO A 72 2.45 -3.95 -3.53
CA PRO A 72 2.20 -4.15 -4.94
C PRO A 72 2.77 -2.98 -5.73
N PHE A 73 3.25 -3.26 -6.95
CA PHE A 73 3.62 -2.22 -7.89
C PHE A 73 3.31 -2.65 -9.33
N GLU A 74 2.95 -1.68 -10.15
CA GLU A 74 2.77 -1.88 -11.58
C GLU A 74 3.94 -1.25 -12.31
N LEU A 75 4.55 -2.01 -13.20
CA LEU A 75 5.61 -1.57 -14.08
C LEU A 75 5.05 -1.39 -15.50
N ASP A 76 5.12 -0.17 -16.02
CA ASP A 76 4.78 0.14 -17.42
C ASP A 76 6.07 0.40 -18.20
N GLN A 77 6.37 -0.50 -19.13
CA GLN A 77 7.49 -0.38 -20.05
C GLN A 77 6.95 -0.29 -21.47
N MET A 78 6.98 0.90 -22.04
CA MET A 78 6.55 1.16 -23.42
C MET A 78 5.09 0.72 -23.70
N GLY A 79 4.21 0.87 -22.69
CA GLY A 79 2.81 0.47 -22.76
C GLY A 79 2.53 -0.98 -22.36
N ALA A 80 3.55 -1.81 -22.14
CA ALA A 80 3.40 -3.13 -21.55
C ALA A 80 3.35 -3.02 -20.03
N ARG A 81 2.21 -3.36 -19.43
CA ARG A 81 1.98 -3.26 -17.99
C ARG A 81 2.05 -4.62 -17.33
N THR A 82 2.89 -4.72 -16.31
CA THR A 82 3.04 -5.95 -15.53
C THR A 82 2.90 -5.61 -14.05
N LEU A 83 2.14 -6.42 -13.35
CA LEU A 83 1.89 -6.30 -11.92
C LEU A 83 2.84 -7.20 -11.15
N TYR A 84 3.43 -6.65 -10.10
CA TYR A 84 4.36 -7.34 -9.22
C TYR A 84 4.03 -7.08 -7.75
N LEU A 85 4.56 -7.96 -6.91
CA LEU A 85 4.57 -7.81 -5.47
C LEU A 85 6.03 -7.72 -5.00
N TRP A 86 6.36 -6.65 -4.30
CA TRP A 86 7.60 -6.49 -3.58
C TRP A 86 7.41 -6.90 -2.12
N VAL A 87 8.35 -7.68 -1.59
CA VAL A 87 8.40 -8.08 -0.19
C VAL A 87 9.78 -7.78 0.35
N LEU A 88 9.85 -7.10 1.48
CA LEU A 88 11.06 -6.89 2.27
C LEU A 88 10.95 -7.66 3.58
N LEU A 89 11.94 -8.48 3.85
CA LEU A 89 12.07 -9.25 5.08
C LEU A 89 13.29 -8.77 5.88
N PRO A 90 13.27 -8.84 7.21
CA PRO A 90 14.40 -8.42 8.03
C PRO A 90 15.65 -9.29 7.75
N HIS A 91 16.82 -8.77 8.12
CA HIS A 91 18.12 -9.39 7.81
C HIS A 91 18.39 -10.72 8.50
N ASP A 92 17.63 -11.08 9.53
CA ASP A 92 17.75 -12.33 10.27
C ASP A 92 16.98 -13.50 9.66
N VAL A 93 16.21 -13.26 8.58
CA VAL A 93 15.56 -14.35 7.83
C VAL A 93 16.49 -14.97 6.80
N SER A 94 16.17 -16.21 6.41
CA SER A 94 16.92 -16.89 5.36
C SER A 94 16.65 -16.28 3.98
N ALA A 95 17.66 -15.68 3.38
CA ALA A 95 17.54 -15.14 2.01
C ALA A 95 17.54 -16.24 0.92
N SER A 96 17.74 -17.51 1.27
CA SER A 96 17.80 -18.65 0.32
C SER A 96 16.45 -19.35 0.15
N VAL A 97 15.47 -19.07 1.01
CA VAL A 97 14.15 -19.72 0.97
C VAL A 97 13.11 -18.66 0.69
N ALA A 98 12.36 -18.82 -0.39
CA ALA A 98 11.28 -17.91 -0.73
C ALA A 98 10.20 -17.91 0.37
N PRO A 99 9.69 -16.76 0.79
CA PRO A 99 8.61 -16.67 1.75
C PRO A 99 7.31 -17.26 1.18
N VAL A 100 6.51 -17.86 2.05
CA VAL A 100 5.13 -18.27 1.74
C VAL A 100 4.19 -17.17 2.19
N ILE A 101 3.39 -16.66 1.26
CA ILE A 101 2.44 -15.59 1.54
C ILE A 101 1.03 -16.17 1.61
N HIS A 102 0.24 -15.71 2.57
CA HIS A 102 -1.13 -16.15 2.78
C HIS A 102 -2.07 -14.96 2.66
N CYS A 103 -3.20 -15.20 2.01
CA CYS A 103 -4.37 -14.33 2.00
C CYS A 103 -5.39 -14.97 2.94
N ASP A 104 -5.69 -14.34 4.06
CA ASP A 104 -6.33 -14.96 5.21
C ASP A 104 -5.55 -16.23 5.65
N ASP A 105 -6.15 -17.39 5.65
CA ASP A 105 -5.48 -18.65 6.03
C ASP A 105 -5.02 -19.48 4.83
N ALA A 106 -5.27 -19.00 3.60
CA ALA A 106 -4.93 -19.74 2.38
C ALA A 106 -3.56 -19.30 1.81
N PRO A 107 -2.62 -20.24 1.59
CA PRO A 107 -1.37 -19.92 0.92
C PRO A 107 -1.62 -19.49 -0.53
N VAL A 108 -0.90 -18.47 -0.97
CA VAL A 108 -0.97 -17.95 -2.33
C VAL A 108 0.26 -18.39 -3.10
N THR A 109 0.06 -18.99 -4.27
CA THR A 109 1.19 -19.36 -5.15
C THR A 109 1.52 -18.20 -6.07
N LEU A 110 2.66 -17.55 -5.83
CA LEU A 110 3.14 -16.43 -6.63
C LEU A 110 4.43 -16.85 -7.36
N PRO A 111 4.51 -16.65 -8.70
CA PRO A 111 5.72 -16.89 -9.45
C PRO A 111 6.85 -15.96 -8.98
N LEU A 112 7.93 -16.56 -8.45
CA LEU A 112 9.11 -15.82 -8.01
C LEU A 112 9.83 -15.22 -9.23
N GLN A 113 10.19 -13.95 -9.12
CA GLN A 113 11.00 -13.24 -10.10
C GLN A 113 12.48 -13.30 -9.72
N PRO A 114 13.39 -13.16 -10.68
CA PRO A 114 14.83 -13.07 -10.37
C PRO A 114 15.10 -11.93 -9.39
N ALA A 115 16.02 -12.17 -8.45
CA ALA A 115 16.33 -11.21 -7.40
C ALA A 115 16.88 -9.89 -7.96
N GLY A 116 16.39 -8.80 -7.39
CA GLY A 116 16.86 -7.44 -7.65
C GLY A 116 16.08 -6.70 -8.74
N PRO A 117 15.98 -5.37 -8.59
CA PRO A 117 15.19 -4.51 -9.46
C PRO A 117 15.69 -4.51 -10.91
N GLY A 118 17.00 -4.63 -11.14
CA GLY A 118 17.60 -4.63 -12.47
C GLY A 118 17.09 -5.73 -13.40
N ASN A 119 16.74 -6.90 -12.85
CA ASN A 119 16.19 -8.01 -13.63
C ASN A 119 14.76 -7.74 -14.15
N MET A 120 14.07 -6.77 -13.56
CA MET A 120 12.75 -6.31 -14.00
C MET A 120 12.83 -5.02 -14.84
N GLY A 121 14.04 -4.54 -15.13
CA GLY A 121 14.23 -3.28 -15.84
C GLY A 121 14.01 -2.03 -14.98
N LEU A 122 14.24 -2.12 -13.68
CA LEU A 122 14.23 -1.01 -12.74
C LEU A 122 15.68 -0.70 -12.31
N ALA A 123 16.00 0.58 -12.18
CA ALA A 123 17.29 1.01 -11.65
C ALA A 123 17.35 0.94 -10.12
N GLU A 124 16.20 1.10 -9.47
CA GLU A 124 16.06 1.15 -8.01
C GLU A 124 14.84 0.34 -7.56
N PRO A 125 14.77 -0.10 -6.30
CA PRO A 125 13.59 -0.76 -5.78
C PRO A 125 12.32 0.13 -5.89
N PRO A 126 11.13 -0.47 -6.08
CA PRO A 126 9.89 0.29 -6.19
C PRO A 126 9.56 1.08 -4.92
N TYR A 127 9.96 0.54 -3.77
CA TYR A 127 9.85 1.19 -2.46
C TYR A 127 11.24 1.39 -1.87
N ALA A 128 11.43 2.53 -1.16
CA ALA A 128 12.64 2.74 -0.38
C ALA A 128 12.64 1.74 0.80
N PRO A 129 13.61 0.82 0.88
CA PRO A 129 13.62 -0.17 1.95
C PRO A 129 13.89 0.52 3.29
N PRO A 130 13.00 0.38 4.30
CA PRO A 130 13.24 0.92 5.64
C PRO A 130 14.38 0.19 6.36
N ASP A 131 14.64 -1.08 6.01
CA ASP A 131 15.83 -1.84 6.40
C ASP A 131 16.72 -2.08 5.17
N PRO A 132 17.85 -1.36 5.01
CA PRO A 132 18.73 -1.51 3.86
C PRO A 132 19.44 -2.87 3.80
N TRP A 133 19.46 -3.62 4.89
CA TRP A 133 20.06 -4.96 5.00
C TRP A 133 19.06 -6.09 4.84
N GLY A 134 17.78 -5.76 4.72
CA GLY A 134 16.71 -6.74 4.57
C GLY A 134 16.77 -7.48 3.23
N ALA A 135 16.26 -8.71 3.23
CA ALA A 135 16.13 -9.52 2.04
C ALA A 135 14.92 -9.06 1.21
N GLN A 136 15.16 -8.68 -0.05
CA GLN A 136 14.11 -8.27 -0.98
C GLN A 136 13.70 -9.40 -1.90
N TRP A 137 12.40 -9.60 -2.02
CA TRP A 137 11.78 -10.60 -2.88
C TRP A 137 10.80 -9.93 -3.84
N TYR A 138 10.72 -10.46 -5.04
CA TYR A 138 9.84 -9.98 -6.10
C TYR A 138 9.04 -11.14 -6.66
N PHE A 139 7.74 -10.95 -6.79
CA PHE A 139 6.83 -11.97 -7.33
C PHE A 139 6.00 -11.37 -8.44
N ALA A 140 5.68 -12.16 -9.47
CA ALA A 140 4.61 -11.77 -10.37
C ALA A 140 3.29 -11.85 -9.60
N LEU A 141 2.46 -10.82 -9.77
CA LEU A 141 1.16 -10.73 -9.11
C LEU A 141 0.08 -10.67 -10.18
N ASP A 142 -1.05 -11.30 -9.94
CA ASP A 142 -2.23 -11.20 -10.78
C ASP A 142 -3.35 -10.41 -10.09
N ASP A 143 -4.33 -9.98 -10.87
CA ASP A 143 -5.45 -9.18 -10.35
C ASP A 143 -6.33 -9.94 -9.34
N PRO A 144 -6.61 -11.26 -9.51
CA PRO A 144 -7.32 -12.03 -8.49
C PRO A 144 -6.60 -12.07 -7.14
N THR A 145 -5.29 -12.27 -7.14
CA THR A 145 -4.50 -12.29 -5.91
C THR A 145 -4.41 -10.91 -5.26
N LEU A 146 -4.22 -9.85 -6.06
CA LEU A 146 -4.28 -8.48 -5.54
C LEU A 146 -5.64 -8.19 -4.90
N THR A 147 -6.73 -8.64 -5.53
CA THR A 147 -8.08 -8.48 -4.99
C THR A 147 -8.26 -9.28 -3.69
N CYS A 148 -7.68 -10.49 -3.59
CA CYS A 148 -7.67 -11.25 -2.34
C CYS A 148 -6.99 -10.43 -1.24
N PHE A 149 -5.78 -9.92 -1.45
CA PHE A 149 -5.08 -9.12 -0.46
C PHE A 149 -5.84 -7.85 -0.08
N ALA A 150 -6.46 -7.17 -1.04
CA ALA A 150 -7.24 -5.98 -0.78
C ALA A 150 -8.43 -6.21 0.16
N ARG A 151 -9.05 -7.41 0.09
CA ARG A 151 -10.24 -7.78 0.85
C ARG A 151 -9.96 -8.68 2.06
N ALA A 152 -8.74 -9.15 2.22
CA ALA A 152 -8.36 -10.04 3.29
C ALA A 152 -8.56 -9.39 4.67
N HIS A 153 -8.93 -10.19 5.65
CA HIS A 153 -8.88 -9.77 7.06
C HIS A 153 -7.45 -9.83 7.58
N ARG A 154 -6.63 -10.70 7.00
CA ARG A 154 -5.26 -10.92 7.42
C ARG A 154 -4.37 -11.28 6.23
N ILE A 155 -3.20 -10.66 6.17
CA ILE A 155 -2.11 -11.08 5.29
C ILE A 155 -1.00 -11.62 6.18
N THR A 156 -0.46 -12.79 5.83
CA THR A 156 0.60 -13.43 6.61
C THR A 156 1.76 -13.82 5.69
N ILE A 157 2.99 -13.65 6.17
CA ILE A 157 4.21 -14.10 5.50
C ILE A 157 4.93 -15.06 6.44
N ASP A 158 5.14 -16.29 5.98
CA ASP A 158 5.89 -17.33 6.67
C ASP A 158 7.26 -17.51 6.00
N VAL A 159 8.33 -17.46 6.80
CA VAL A 159 9.70 -17.63 6.29
C VAL A 159 10.59 -18.20 7.39
N PRO A 160 11.53 -19.13 7.09
CA PRO A 160 12.49 -19.58 8.08
C PRO A 160 13.53 -18.48 8.39
N ASN A 161 13.91 -18.36 9.65
CA ASN A 161 15.07 -17.56 10.05
C ASN A 161 16.40 -18.26 9.70
N ALA A 162 17.51 -17.62 9.99
CA ALA A 162 18.86 -18.19 9.75
C ALA A 162 19.12 -19.50 10.54
N ARG A 163 18.31 -19.83 11.58
CA ARG A 163 18.38 -21.05 12.35
C ARG A 163 17.41 -22.14 11.88
N GLY A 164 16.61 -21.85 10.85
CA GLY A 164 15.58 -22.73 10.33
C GLY A 164 14.25 -22.72 11.13
N GLU A 165 14.10 -21.81 12.08
CA GLU A 165 12.86 -21.62 12.82
C GLU A 165 11.88 -20.80 11.99
N LEU A 166 10.60 -21.18 11.96
CA LEU A 166 9.58 -20.47 11.21
C LEU A 166 9.26 -19.13 11.88
N MET A 167 9.46 -18.05 11.15
CA MET A 167 9.01 -16.71 11.52
C MET A 167 7.70 -16.42 10.77
N ARG A 168 6.74 -15.84 11.46
CA ARG A 168 5.46 -15.43 10.90
C ARG A 168 5.26 -13.94 11.10
N PHE A 169 5.04 -13.22 10.00
CA PHE A 169 4.72 -11.80 9.97
C PHE A 169 3.25 -11.65 9.58
N THR A 170 2.52 -10.79 10.28
CA THR A 170 1.07 -10.65 10.08
C THR A 170 0.69 -9.18 10.03
N ALA A 171 -0.13 -8.80 9.04
CA ALA A 171 -0.92 -7.60 9.03
C ALA A 171 -2.39 -8.00 9.18
N GLU A 172 -3.11 -7.30 10.06
CA GLU A 172 -4.55 -7.47 10.23
C GLU A 172 -5.27 -6.20 9.77
N SER A 173 -6.40 -6.36 9.09
CA SER A 173 -7.27 -5.23 8.77
C SER A 173 -7.86 -4.66 10.07
N ALA A 174 -8.23 -3.37 10.05
CA ALA A 174 -8.89 -2.78 11.20
C ALA A 174 -10.20 -3.53 11.52
N LYS A 175 -10.51 -3.68 12.82
CA LYS A 175 -11.63 -4.52 13.30
C LYS A 175 -12.99 -4.25 12.63
N ASP A 176 -13.21 -3.02 12.19
CA ASP A 176 -14.49 -2.58 11.62
C ASP A 176 -14.42 -2.31 10.11
N VAL A 177 -13.28 -2.60 9.46
CA VAL A 177 -13.08 -2.40 8.03
C VAL A 177 -12.57 -3.68 7.43
N ALA A 178 -13.37 -4.32 6.57
CA ALA A 178 -12.89 -5.48 5.82
C ALA A 178 -11.83 -5.04 4.81
N GLY A 179 -10.69 -5.75 4.83
CA GLY A 179 -9.64 -5.53 3.86
C GLY A 179 -8.63 -4.42 4.20
N PHE A 180 -7.75 -4.18 3.25
CA PHE A 180 -6.68 -3.18 3.32
C PHE A 180 -7.00 -2.05 2.33
N PRO A 181 -7.53 -0.89 2.78
CA PRO A 181 -7.99 0.20 1.89
C PRO A 181 -6.91 0.69 0.91
N VAL A 182 -5.65 0.66 1.31
CA VAL A 182 -4.53 1.06 0.44
C VAL A 182 -4.38 0.10 -0.76
N LEU A 183 -4.56 -1.22 -0.53
CA LEU A 183 -4.50 -2.24 -1.57
C LEU A 183 -5.76 -2.19 -2.45
N GLU A 184 -6.92 -1.90 -1.87
CA GLU A 184 -8.17 -1.71 -2.60
C GLU A 184 -8.06 -0.53 -3.58
N THR A 185 -7.57 0.63 -3.09
CA THR A 185 -7.31 1.80 -3.94
C THR A 185 -6.36 1.47 -5.10
N PHE A 186 -5.32 0.67 -4.85
CA PHE A 186 -4.39 0.24 -5.90
C PHE A 186 -5.09 -0.66 -6.93
N ALA A 187 -5.88 -1.63 -6.48
CA ALA A 187 -6.64 -2.55 -7.33
C ALA A 187 -7.68 -1.81 -8.20
N GLU A 188 -8.43 -0.88 -7.60
CA GLU A 188 -9.43 -0.06 -8.31
C GLU A 188 -8.79 0.79 -9.40
N ARG A 189 -7.68 1.48 -9.09
CA ARG A 189 -6.97 2.29 -10.09
C ARG A 189 -6.50 1.46 -11.27
N ARG A 190 -6.04 0.23 -11.01
CA ARG A 190 -5.62 -0.68 -12.07
C ARG A 190 -6.80 -1.09 -12.95
N GLY A 191 -7.94 -1.44 -12.36
CA GLY A 191 -9.17 -1.78 -13.10
C GLY A 191 -9.69 -0.65 -14.00
N THR A 192 -9.57 0.60 -13.55
CA THR A 192 -9.99 1.77 -14.35
C THR A 192 -9.04 2.13 -15.49
N LYS A 193 -7.76 1.76 -15.42
CA LYS A 193 -6.78 2.00 -16.50
C LYS A 193 -6.83 0.93 -17.61
N GLY A 194 -7.55 -0.16 -17.41
CA GLY A 194 -7.67 -1.28 -18.35
C GLY A 194 -8.87 -1.18 -19.30
N LEU A 195 -9.70 -0.15 -19.19
CA LEU A 195 -10.83 0.18 -20.06
C LEU A 195 -10.45 1.29 -21.03
#